data_58fec9589149c3ea0c3c912e71814a7c
#
_entry.id   58fec9589149c3ea0c3c912e71814a7c
#
_cell.length_a   1.000
_cell.length_b   1.000
_cell.length_c   1.000
_cell.angle_alpha   90.00
_cell.angle_beta   90.00
_cell.angle_gamma   90.00
#
_symmetry.space_group_name_H-M   'P 1'
#
loop_
_entity.id
_entity.type
_entity.pdbx_description
1 polymer ?
#
loop_
_entity_poly.entity_id
_entity_poly.type
_entity_poly.pdbx_seq_one_letter_code
_entity_poly.pdbx_strand_id
1 'polypeptide(L)'
;VGDNWESLVDELIHHLQQLDQPVWGVGHSLGGVLHYHAALRQPQLYRGLVLLDSPMLNQAECLAVRMAKRFALMDRITPAGRTLGRRELFSDRREARNYFAGKSLFRYFDPDCLDAYVEHALMPAGSQLRLRFDPAVEVSIYRTAPHAVPGRPQQLKLPLALVRGRHSRVVLPYHARQVK
;
A
#
# COMPACT_ATOMS: atom_id res chain seq x y z
N VAL A 1 -9.49 -2.40 10.34
CA VAL A 1 -9.32 -2.84 8.95
C VAL A 1 -9.82 -4.27 8.85
N GLY A 2 -10.81 -4.50 7.97
CA GLY A 2 -11.35 -5.84 7.73
C GLY A 2 -10.36 -6.76 7.00
N ASP A 3 -10.57 -8.07 7.06
CA ASP A 3 -9.70 -9.04 6.37
C ASP A 3 -9.78 -8.84 4.85
N ASN A 4 -8.71 -9.21 4.12
CA ASN A 4 -8.56 -8.99 2.67
C ASN A 4 -8.71 -7.54 2.20
N TRP A 5 -8.65 -6.56 3.12
CA TRP A 5 -8.87 -5.13 2.83
C TRP A 5 -10.25 -4.81 2.22
N GLU A 6 -11.24 -5.69 2.41
CA GLU A 6 -12.58 -5.52 1.84
C GLU A 6 -13.19 -4.16 2.21
N SER A 7 -13.13 -3.78 3.50
CA SER A 7 -13.65 -2.49 3.96
C SER A 7 -12.95 -1.28 3.32
N LEU A 8 -11.64 -1.38 3.05
CA LEU A 8 -10.91 -0.32 2.37
C LEU A 8 -11.30 -0.21 0.89
N VAL A 9 -11.57 -1.35 0.25
CA VAL A 9 -12.09 -1.39 -1.13
C VAL A 9 -13.50 -0.82 -1.18
N ASP A 10 -14.36 -1.16 -0.21
CA ASP A 10 -15.73 -0.63 -0.13
C ASP A 10 -15.74 0.89 0.07
N GLU A 11 -14.87 1.41 0.95
CA GLU A 11 -14.70 2.84 1.18
C GLU A 11 -14.24 3.57 -0.09
N LEU A 12 -13.26 3.02 -0.81
CA LEU A 12 -12.81 3.55 -2.08
C LEU A 12 -13.93 3.57 -3.13
N ILE A 13 -14.67 2.46 -3.27
CA ILE A 13 -15.80 2.38 -4.20
C ILE A 13 -16.86 3.42 -3.85
N HIS A 14 -17.22 3.53 -2.57
CA HIS A 14 -18.18 4.52 -2.11
C HIS A 14 -17.76 5.94 -2.46
N HIS A 15 -16.49 6.29 -2.26
CA HIS A 15 -15.95 7.59 -2.64
C HIS A 15 -16.02 7.81 -4.16
N LEU A 16 -15.62 6.83 -4.96
CA LEU A 16 -15.63 6.94 -6.43
C LEU A 16 -17.05 7.07 -7.00
N GLN A 17 -18.05 6.47 -6.36
CA GLN A 17 -19.46 6.59 -6.75
C GLN A 17 -20.03 8.01 -6.57
N GLN A 18 -19.37 8.85 -5.78
CA GLN A 18 -19.77 10.26 -5.59
C GLN A 18 -19.19 11.18 -6.67
N LEU A 19 -18.33 10.66 -7.54
CA LEU A 19 -17.76 11.43 -8.64
C LEU A 19 -18.66 11.33 -9.88
N ASP A 20 -18.81 12.45 -10.59
CA ASP A 20 -19.69 12.56 -11.76
C ASP A 20 -19.21 11.74 -12.98
N GLN A 21 -17.94 11.35 -13.00
CA GLN A 21 -17.32 10.68 -14.16
C GLN A 21 -16.35 9.59 -13.73
N PRO A 22 -16.17 8.53 -14.56
CA PRO A 22 -15.12 7.55 -14.38
C PRO A 22 -13.72 8.19 -14.34
N VAL A 23 -12.85 7.65 -13.51
CA VAL A 23 -11.52 8.23 -13.23
C VAL A 23 -10.38 7.34 -13.72
N TRP A 24 -9.17 7.91 -13.82
CA TRP A 24 -7.93 7.15 -13.83
C TRP A 24 -7.53 6.83 -12.39
N GLY A 25 -7.51 5.53 -12.06
CA GLY A 25 -7.03 5.07 -10.76
C GLY A 25 -5.50 4.99 -10.76
N VAL A 26 -4.83 5.87 -9.99
CA VAL A 26 -3.37 5.84 -9.81
C VAL A 26 -3.06 5.51 -8.37
N GLY A 27 -2.44 4.36 -8.10
CA GLY A 27 -2.17 3.92 -6.74
C GLY A 27 -0.79 3.31 -6.58
N HIS A 28 -0.12 3.66 -5.47
CA HIS A 28 1.15 3.06 -5.06
C HIS A 28 0.90 1.97 -4.01
N SER A 29 1.60 0.84 -4.14
CA SER A 29 1.56 -0.25 -3.16
C SER A 29 0.12 -0.64 -2.79
N LEU A 30 -0.31 -0.50 -1.52
CA LEU A 30 -1.68 -0.70 -1.05
C LEU A 30 -2.71 -0.01 -1.94
N GLY A 31 -2.52 1.28 -2.25
CA GLY A 31 -3.48 2.06 -3.03
C GLY A 31 -3.71 1.46 -4.43
N GLY A 32 -2.68 0.93 -5.06
CA GLY A 32 -2.83 0.24 -6.35
C GLY A 32 -3.59 -1.08 -6.24
N VAL A 33 -3.39 -1.85 -5.18
CA VAL A 33 -4.16 -3.08 -4.91
C VAL A 33 -5.63 -2.74 -4.68
N LEU A 34 -5.94 -1.68 -3.91
CA LEU A 34 -7.31 -1.26 -3.67
C LEU A 34 -8.01 -0.83 -4.97
N HIS A 35 -7.34 -0.03 -5.82
CA HIS A 35 -7.87 0.34 -7.14
C HIS A 35 -8.10 -0.88 -8.03
N TYR A 36 -7.17 -1.83 -8.03
CA TYR A 36 -7.31 -3.06 -8.81
C TYR A 36 -8.53 -3.89 -8.37
N HIS A 37 -8.71 -4.08 -7.05
CA HIS A 37 -9.86 -4.80 -6.50
C HIS A 37 -11.17 -4.05 -6.77
N ALA A 38 -11.18 -2.73 -6.60
CA ALA A 38 -12.34 -1.89 -6.88
C ALA A 38 -12.74 -1.95 -8.37
N ALA A 39 -11.77 -1.89 -9.29
CA ALA A 39 -12.01 -1.96 -10.71
C ALA A 39 -12.52 -3.34 -11.17
N LEU A 40 -12.08 -4.43 -10.54
CA LEU A 40 -12.64 -5.77 -10.79
C LEU A 40 -14.09 -5.90 -10.34
N ARG A 41 -14.48 -5.20 -9.28
CA ARG A 41 -15.85 -5.20 -8.74
C ARG A 41 -16.77 -4.23 -9.47
N GLN A 42 -16.25 -3.03 -9.82
CA GLN A 42 -17.01 -1.95 -10.46
C GLN A 42 -16.19 -1.25 -11.57
N PRO A 43 -15.94 -1.92 -12.70
CA PRO A 43 -15.10 -1.39 -13.78
C PRO A 43 -15.64 -0.09 -14.39
N GLN A 44 -16.95 0.15 -14.33
CA GLN A 44 -17.58 1.37 -14.85
C GLN A 44 -17.13 2.65 -14.14
N LEU A 45 -16.55 2.55 -12.94
CA LEU A 45 -16.01 3.71 -12.22
C LEU A 45 -14.64 4.15 -12.74
N TYR A 46 -14.05 3.42 -13.68
CA TYR A 46 -12.68 3.63 -14.11
C TYR A 46 -12.57 3.84 -15.62
N ARG A 47 -11.66 4.74 -16.02
CA ARG A 47 -11.16 4.88 -17.40
C ARG A 47 -9.92 4.01 -17.63
N GLY A 48 -9.16 3.71 -16.58
CA GLY A 48 -7.97 2.90 -16.60
C GLY A 48 -7.24 2.95 -15.27
N LEU A 49 -6.18 2.13 -15.13
CA LEU A 49 -5.40 1.99 -13.91
C LEU A 49 -3.90 2.18 -14.16
N VAL A 50 -3.22 2.85 -13.23
CA VAL A 50 -1.77 2.90 -13.14
C VAL A 50 -1.35 2.41 -11.76
N LEU A 51 -0.77 1.22 -11.69
CA LEU A 51 -0.35 0.55 -10.46
C LEU A 51 1.15 0.78 -10.27
N LEU A 52 1.51 1.57 -9.24
CA LEU A 52 2.89 1.91 -8.94
C LEU A 52 3.42 0.97 -7.84
N ASP A 53 4.30 0.07 -8.21
CA ASP A 53 4.93 -0.94 -7.33
C ASP A 53 3.92 -1.69 -6.43
N SER A 54 2.77 -2.03 -6.98
CA SER A 54 1.66 -2.69 -6.27
C SER A 54 1.71 -4.19 -6.48
N PRO A 55 1.75 -5.01 -5.43
CA PRO A 55 1.83 -6.45 -5.54
C PRO A 55 0.53 -7.01 -6.13
N MET A 56 0.66 -7.79 -7.20
CA MET A 56 -0.44 -8.54 -7.80
C MET A 56 -0.24 -10.01 -7.47
N LEU A 57 -0.81 -10.43 -6.34
CA LEU A 57 -0.60 -11.79 -5.83
C LEU A 57 -1.23 -12.83 -6.76
N ASN A 58 -0.47 -13.87 -7.05
CA ASN A 58 -0.98 -15.06 -7.71
C ASN A 58 -1.61 -16.04 -6.70
N GLN A 59 -2.19 -17.14 -7.20
CA GLN A 59 -2.89 -18.11 -6.35
C GLN A 59 -1.96 -18.76 -5.30
N ALA A 60 -0.71 -19.04 -5.65
CA ALA A 60 0.25 -19.63 -4.71
C ALA A 60 0.63 -18.64 -3.59
N GLU A 61 0.81 -17.38 -3.94
CA GLU A 61 1.07 -16.31 -2.96
C GLU A 61 -0.15 -16.07 -2.06
N CYS A 62 -1.36 -16.07 -2.61
CA CYS A 62 -2.59 -16.01 -1.83
C CYS A 62 -2.69 -17.17 -0.84
N LEU A 63 -2.36 -18.39 -1.27
CA LEU A 63 -2.32 -19.56 -0.38
C LEU A 63 -1.26 -19.37 0.72
N ALA A 64 -0.07 -18.88 0.38
CA ALA A 64 0.99 -18.60 1.35
C ALA A 64 0.55 -17.56 2.39
N VAL A 65 -0.11 -16.47 1.96
CA VAL A 65 -0.66 -15.46 2.87
C VAL A 65 -1.75 -16.07 3.77
N ARG A 66 -2.64 -16.91 3.22
CA ARG A 66 -3.68 -17.61 4.00
C ARG A 66 -3.05 -18.49 5.09
N MET A 67 -2.02 -19.25 4.74
CA MET A 67 -1.31 -20.10 5.70
C MET A 67 -0.57 -19.25 6.75
N ALA A 68 0.07 -18.16 6.34
CA ALA A 68 0.72 -17.23 7.27
C ALA A 68 -0.26 -16.62 8.28
N LYS A 69 -1.47 -16.25 7.84
CA LYS A 69 -2.54 -15.79 8.74
C LYS A 69 -2.96 -16.90 9.71
N ARG A 70 -3.17 -18.13 9.22
CA ARG A 70 -3.60 -19.29 10.02
C ARG A 70 -2.62 -19.62 11.14
N PHE A 71 -1.32 -19.42 10.91
CA PHE A 71 -0.25 -19.71 11.85
C PHE A 71 0.32 -18.46 12.54
N ALA A 72 -0.36 -17.30 12.46
CA ALA A 72 0.07 -16.02 13.04
C ALA A 72 1.51 -15.60 12.63
N LEU A 73 1.89 -15.87 11.38
CA LEU A 73 3.22 -15.56 10.84
C LEU A 73 3.29 -14.23 10.08
N MET A 74 2.19 -13.48 9.99
CA MET A 74 2.13 -12.24 9.22
C MET A 74 3.20 -11.22 9.64
N ASP A 75 3.49 -11.10 10.93
CA ASP A 75 4.52 -10.19 11.45
C ASP A 75 5.94 -10.57 11.00
N ARG A 76 6.16 -11.82 10.60
CA ARG A 76 7.46 -12.29 10.11
C ARG A 76 7.63 -12.11 8.61
N ILE A 77 6.55 -12.27 7.83
CA ILE A 77 6.59 -12.22 6.36
C ILE A 77 6.23 -10.86 5.79
N THR A 78 5.67 -9.95 6.59
CA THR A 78 5.33 -8.59 6.21
C THR A 78 6.10 -7.56 7.04
N PRO A 79 6.06 -6.28 6.68
CA PRO A 79 6.64 -5.22 7.50
C PRO A 79 5.96 -5.01 8.87
N ALA A 80 4.84 -5.67 9.17
CA ALA A 80 4.10 -5.51 10.43
C ALA A 80 5.00 -5.60 11.66
N GLY A 81 5.84 -6.64 11.75
CA GLY A 81 6.74 -6.81 12.88
C GLY A 81 7.80 -5.72 13.04
N ARG A 82 8.18 -5.03 11.95
CA ARG A 82 9.09 -3.88 11.99
C ARG A 82 8.39 -2.57 12.31
N THR A 83 7.08 -2.51 12.05
CA THR A 83 6.24 -1.34 12.35
C THR A 83 5.84 -1.33 13.82
N LEU A 84 5.74 -2.50 14.46
CA LEU A 84 5.50 -2.63 15.89
C LEU A 84 6.61 -1.90 16.67
N GLY A 85 6.21 -0.98 17.56
CA GLY A 85 7.13 -0.19 18.38
C GLY A 85 7.94 0.84 17.59
N ARG A 86 7.56 1.18 16.35
CA ARG A 86 8.17 2.28 15.61
C ARG A 86 8.00 3.58 16.39
N ARG A 87 9.08 4.36 16.45
CA ARG A 87 9.07 5.68 17.08
C ARG A 87 8.06 6.59 16.38
N GLU A 88 7.20 7.24 17.16
CA GLU A 88 6.13 8.10 16.68
C GLU A 88 6.33 9.57 17.01
N LEU A 89 7.07 9.87 18.10
CA LEU A 89 7.25 11.20 18.62
C LEU A 89 8.67 11.71 18.36
N PHE A 90 8.76 12.97 17.97
CA PHE A 90 10.00 13.69 17.66
C PHE A 90 9.94 15.09 18.26
N SER A 91 11.07 15.60 18.75
CA SER A 91 11.14 16.96 19.28
C SER A 91 10.91 18.02 18.21
N ASP A 92 11.48 17.78 17.02
CA ASP A 92 11.39 18.67 15.88
C ASP A 92 11.57 17.91 14.54
N ARG A 93 11.41 18.63 13.41
CA ARG A 93 11.58 18.05 12.07
C ARG A 93 13.02 17.61 11.78
N ARG A 94 14.01 18.27 12.34
CA ARG A 94 15.43 17.93 12.17
C ARG A 94 15.74 16.57 12.80
N GLU A 95 15.24 16.34 14.00
CA GLU A 95 15.37 15.04 14.66
C GLU A 95 14.68 13.94 13.87
N ALA A 96 13.46 14.18 13.40
CA ALA A 96 12.72 13.24 12.58
C ALA A 96 13.46 12.92 11.27
N ARG A 97 13.98 13.94 10.58
CA ARG A 97 14.76 13.77 9.35
C ARG A 97 15.98 12.88 9.57
N ASN A 98 16.75 13.15 10.62
CA ASN A 98 17.94 12.35 10.97
C ASN A 98 17.55 10.90 11.29
N TYR A 99 16.46 10.69 12.00
CA TYR A 99 15.94 9.37 12.30
C TYR A 99 15.54 8.60 11.03
N PHE A 100 14.79 9.23 10.13
CA PHE A 100 14.34 8.56 8.89
C PHE A 100 15.49 8.35 7.90
N ALA A 101 16.42 9.30 7.78
CA ALA A 101 17.62 9.14 6.95
C ALA A 101 18.45 7.90 7.34
N GLY A 102 18.48 7.54 8.61
CA GLY A 102 19.13 6.32 9.10
C GLY A 102 18.39 5.01 8.83
N LYS A 103 17.17 5.05 8.27
CA LYS A 103 16.38 3.83 7.99
C LYS A 103 16.63 3.32 6.59
N SER A 104 16.71 2.00 6.45
CA SER A 104 16.96 1.33 5.16
C SER A 104 15.94 1.68 4.07
N LEU A 105 14.68 1.97 4.45
CA LEU A 105 13.63 2.37 3.53
C LEU A 105 13.98 3.66 2.79
N PHE A 106 14.56 4.62 3.49
CA PHE A 106 14.85 5.95 2.95
C PHE A 106 16.26 6.08 2.36
N ARG A 107 17.06 5.01 2.40
CA ARG A 107 18.47 5.02 1.96
C ARG A 107 18.71 5.57 0.55
N TYR A 108 17.75 5.35 -0.33
CA TYR A 108 17.84 5.75 -1.74
C TYR A 108 16.83 6.84 -2.10
N PHE A 109 16.21 7.47 -1.11
CA PHE A 109 15.37 8.63 -1.37
C PHE A 109 16.24 9.80 -1.80
N ASP A 110 15.72 10.54 -2.79
CA ASP A 110 16.21 11.86 -3.08
C ASP A 110 16.05 12.73 -1.81
N PRO A 111 17.04 13.60 -1.47
CA PRO A 111 16.95 14.48 -0.30
C PRO A 111 15.65 15.28 -0.23
N ASP A 112 15.19 15.82 -1.36
CA ASP A 112 13.94 16.60 -1.43
C ASP A 112 12.72 15.73 -1.13
N CYS A 113 12.72 14.47 -1.57
CA CYS A 113 11.66 13.50 -1.24
C CYS A 113 11.64 13.16 0.25
N LEU A 114 12.81 13.03 0.90
CA LEU A 114 12.89 12.80 2.32
C LEU A 114 12.40 14.03 3.11
N ASP A 115 12.76 15.23 2.66
CA ASP A 115 12.33 16.48 3.29
C ASP A 115 10.82 16.67 3.16
N ALA A 116 10.25 16.41 1.98
CA ALA A 116 8.80 16.40 1.76
C ALA A 116 8.09 15.35 2.64
N TYR A 117 8.68 14.15 2.79
CA TYR A 117 8.13 13.14 3.70
C TYR A 117 8.08 13.65 5.14
N VAL A 118 9.18 14.23 5.65
CA VAL A 118 9.25 14.76 7.03
C VAL A 118 8.28 15.93 7.23
N GLU A 119 8.12 16.79 6.21
CA GLU A 119 7.17 17.92 6.26
C GLU A 119 5.72 17.45 6.39
N HIS A 120 5.32 16.43 5.63
CA HIS A 120 3.91 16.04 5.50
C HIS A 120 3.50 14.84 6.35
N ALA A 121 4.45 13.96 6.75
CA ALA A 121 4.15 12.80 7.56
C ALA A 121 4.00 13.08 9.05
N LEU A 122 4.33 14.31 9.48
CA LEU A 122 4.28 14.72 10.88
C LEU A 122 3.16 15.76 11.12
N MET A 123 2.64 15.77 12.35
CA MET A 123 1.66 16.73 12.81
C MET A 123 2.02 17.19 14.23
N PRO A 124 1.64 18.42 14.65
CA PRO A 124 1.84 18.89 16.02
C PRO A 124 1.17 17.98 17.06
N ALA A 125 1.85 17.74 18.17
CA ALA A 125 1.36 16.99 19.32
C ALA A 125 1.94 17.62 20.61
N GLY A 126 1.28 18.64 21.11
CA GLY A 126 1.80 19.48 22.22
C GLY A 126 3.09 20.19 21.82
N SER A 127 4.16 20.00 22.60
CA SER A 127 5.49 20.53 22.32
C SER A 127 6.33 19.68 21.36
N GLN A 128 5.78 18.58 20.84
CA GLN A 128 6.45 17.63 19.97
C GLN A 128 5.73 17.50 18.62
N LEU A 129 6.33 16.72 17.72
CA LEU A 129 5.72 16.26 16.48
C LEU A 129 5.43 14.76 16.58
N ARG A 130 4.29 14.34 16.03
CA ARG A 130 3.88 12.94 15.97
C ARG A 130 3.67 12.51 14.52
N LEU A 131 3.91 11.22 14.24
CA LEU A 131 3.49 10.65 12.96
C LEU A 131 1.98 10.84 12.77
N ARG A 132 1.62 11.35 11.60
CA ARG A 132 0.20 11.55 11.20
C ARG A 132 -0.53 10.23 11.06
N PHE A 133 0.15 9.22 10.54
CA PHE A 133 -0.41 7.88 10.34
C PHE A 133 -0.08 6.99 11.54
N ASP A 134 -1.12 6.44 12.18
CA ASP A 134 -0.99 5.57 13.34
C ASP A 134 -0.31 4.24 12.96
N PRO A 135 0.84 3.88 13.56
CA PRO A 135 1.50 2.62 13.32
C PRO A 135 0.64 1.39 13.61
N ALA A 136 -0.30 1.46 14.55
CA ALA A 136 -1.21 0.35 14.86
C ALA A 136 -2.16 0.06 13.68
N VAL A 137 -2.63 1.12 12.99
CA VAL A 137 -3.42 0.97 11.76
C VAL A 137 -2.57 0.35 10.66
N GLU A 138 -1.32 0.79 10.49
CA GLU A 138 -0.40 0.22 9.50
C GLU A 138 -0.13 -1.27 9.77
N VAL A 139 0.11 -1.66 11.02
CA VAL A 139 0.26 -3.07 11.42
C VAL A 139 -1.00 -3.88 11.08
N SER A 140 -2.18 -3.32 11.36
CA SER A 140 -3.46 -3.95 11.02
C SER A 140 -3.60 -4.18 9.51
N ILE A 141 -3.22 -3.20 8.68
CA ILE A 141 -3.20 -3.32 7.22
C ILE A 141 -2.32 -4.50 6.79
N TYR A 142 -1.08 -4.60 7.29
CA TYR A 142 -0.20 -5.71 6.95
C TYR A 142 -0.74 -7.07 7.38
N ARG A 143 -1.31 -7.18 8.59
CA ARG A 143 -1.86 -8.43 9.12
C ARG A 143 -3.09 -8.91 8.35
N THR A 144 -3.85 -7.99 7.78
CA THR A 144 -5.08 -8.27 7.04
C THR A 144 -4.88 -8.29 5.52
N ALA A 145 -3.61 -8.32 5.05
CA ALA A 145 -3.29 -8.35 3.62
C ALA A 145 -4.11 -9.41 2.85
N PRO A 146 -4.48 -9.16 1.58
CA PRO A 146 -5.32 -10.07 0.84
C PRO A 146 -4.71 -11.47 0.70
N HIS A 147 -5.52 -12.49 0.92
CA HIS A 147 -5.23 -13.89 0.64
C HIS A 147 -6.21 -14.48 -0.38
N ALA A 148 -7.00 -13.62 -0.99
CA ALA A 148 -7.86 -13.92 -2.12
C ALA A 148 -7.85 -12.71 -3.06
N VAL A 149 -7.88 -12.97 -4.36
CA VAL A 149 -7.97 -11.93 -5.39
C VAL A 149 -9.34 -12.06 -6.06
N PRO A 150 -10.10 -10.96 -6.22
CA PRO A 150 -11.46 -11.03 -6.79
C PRO A 150 -11.49 -11.43 -8.27
N GLY A 151 -10.36 -11.43 -8.95
CA GLY A 151 -10.25 -11.81 -10.36
C GLY A 151 -8.84 -11.67 -10.91
N ARG A 152 -8.69 -11.92 -12.22
CA ARG A 152 -7.43 -11.84 -12.95
C ARG A 152 -7.36 -10.55 -13.77
N PRO A 153 -6.16 -9.98 -14.05
CA PRO A 153 -6.01 -8.78 -14.86
C PRO A 153 -6.71 -8.86 -16.23
N GLN A 154 -6.71 -10.03 -16.85
CA GLN A 154 -7.35 -10.27 -18.15
C GLN A 154 -8.89 -10.11 -18.13
N GLN A 155 -9.50 -10.09 -16.95
CA GLN A 155 -10.93 -9.82 -16.79
C GLN A 155 -11.26 -8.33 -16.85
N LEU A 156 -10.25 -7.47 -16.62
CA LEU A 156 -10.40 -6.03 -16.76
C LEU A 156 -10.35 -5.65 -18.24
N LYS A 157 -11.45 -5.14 -18.76
CA LYS A 157 -11.53 -4.54 -20.10
C LYS A 157 -11.16 -3.06 -20.07
N LEU A 158 -10.15 -2.72 -19.27
CA LEU A 158 -9.66 -1.36 -19.04
C LEU A 158 -8.17 -1.29 -19.32
N PRO A 159 -7.65 -0.14 -19.79
CA PRO A 159 -6.22 0.09 -19.84
C PRO A 159 -5.60 -0.09 -18.44
N LEU A 160 -4.57 -0.93 -18.35
CA LEU A 160 -3.87 -1.23 -17.11
C LEU A 160 -2.37 -1.12 -17.33
N ALA A 161 -1.71 -0.24 -16.58
CA ALA A 161 -0.26 -0.13 -16.53
C ALA A 161 0.26 -0.54 -15.15
N LEU A 162 1.26 -1.41 -15.11
CA LEU A 162 2.01 -1.74 -13.91
C LEU A 162 3.43 -1.20 -14.02
N VAL A 163 3.76 -0.24 -13.18
CA VAL A 163 5.10 0.35 -13.05
C VAL A 163 5.78 -0.24 -11.84
N ARG A 164 6.98 -0.79 -12.02
CA ARG A 164 7.78 -1.33 -10.92
C ARG A 164 9.14 -0.65 -10.80
N GLY A 165 9.62 -0.48 -9.59
CA GLY A 165 10.99 -0.08 -9.35
C GLY A 165 11.99 -1.14 -9.85
N ARG A 166 13.12 -0.74 -10.45
CA ARG A 166 14.17 -1.67 -10.92
C ARG A 166 14.60 -2.64 -9.82
N HIS A 167 14.71 -2.16 -8.60
CA HIS A 167 15.16 -2.92 -7.43
C HIS A 167 14.02 -3.29 -6.48
N SER A 168 12.77 -3.19 -6.94
CA SER A 168 11.62 -3.57 -6.11
C SER A 168 11.71 -5.02 -5.66
N ARG A 169 11.42 -5.23 -4.38
CA ARG A 169 11.24 -6.54 -3.75
C ARG A 169 9.77 -6.88 -3.51
N VAL A 170 8.89 -5.97 -3.84
CA VAL A 170 7.42 -6.10 -3.68
C VAL A 170 6.83 -6.61 -4.98
N VAL A 171 7.15 -5.97 -6.10
CA VAL A 171 6.70 -6.40 -7.43
C VAL A 171 7.85 -7.13 -8.12
N LEU A 172 7.76 -8.44 -8.22
CA LEU A 172 8.76 -9.27 -8.88
C LEU A 172 8.52 -9.29 -10.41
N PRO A 173 9.53 -9.62 -11.24
CA PRO A 173 9.39 -9.61 -12.70
C PRO A 173 8.24 -10.46 -13.24
N TYR A 174 7.91 -11.55 -12.56
CA TYR A 174 6.79 -12.42 -12.99
C TYR A 174 5.41 -11.79 -12.73
N HIS A 175 5.26 -10.89 -11.73
CA HIS A 175 4.01 -10.13 -11.54
C HIS A 175 3.71 -9.25 -12.75
N ALA A 176 4.73 -8.62 -13.34
CA ALA A 176 4.56 -7.80 -14.54
C ALA A 176 4.10 -8.62 -15.77
N ARG A 177 4.41 -9.93 -15.80
CA ARG A 177 3.95 -10.82 -16.88
C ARG A 177 2.47 -11.16 -16.78
N GLN A 178 1.86 -11.02 -15.61
CA GLN A 178 0.43 -11.29 -15.41
C GLN A 178 -0.44 -10.19 -16.01
N VAL A 179 0.12 -9.00 -16.24
CA VAL A 179 -0.59 -7.83 -16.76
C VAL A 179 -0.53 -7.74 -18.29
N LYS A 180 0.27 -8.58 -18.92
CA LYS A 180 0.32 -8.75 -20.37
C LYS A 180 -0.76 -9.74 -20.84
#